data_5f345184f8e354e103847e5092b105f4
#
_entry.id   5f345184f8e354e103847e5092b105f4
#
_cell.length_a   1.000
_cell.length_b   1.000
_cell.length_c   1.000
_cell.angle_alpha   90.00
_cell.angle_beta   90.00
_cell.angle_gamma   90.00
#
_symmetry.space_group_name_H-M   'P 1'
#
loop_
_entity.id
_entity.type
_entity.pdbx_description
1 polymer ?
#
loop_
_entity_poly.entity_id
_entity_poly.type
_entity_poly.pdbx_seq_one_letter_code
_entity_poly.pdbx_strand_id
1 'polypeptide(L)'
;MRYWRIAVTLALALTVLSTVALACGGGEGSAEDRQEVEDAIRAAREAFKNGDVDTFLAALTDKAIEGKFEATREEAREFEELSDVEVLSQFELREVSNIEVSGDTATAEDVIAFGKVLERERVSLIKEGDVWKIDGFEDLPVEIPGGVATVDVEANEFAFGFNPNDIENGNIAFVMKNLGKQPHMLVLFRVTEEFDIEEALQTPEGEEPEGIEEQIGGIEEEVEPGDSANLVFTGPLDSGRYIMLCFVADPESGKEHFELGMHADFTVP
;
A
#
# COMPACT_ATOMS: atom_id res chain seq x y z
N MET A 1 -3.64 13.13 -14.07
CA MET A 1 -2.32 12.90 -13.47
C MET A 1 -2.17 13.34 -12.01
N ARG A 2 -3.06 14.14 -11.46
CA ARG A 2 -3.03 14.42 -10.02
C ARG A 2 -3.28 13.15 -9.19
N TYR A 3 -4.17 12.27 -9.66
CA TYR A 3 -4.45 10.97 -9.03
C TYR A 3 -3.44 9.87 -9.39
N TRP A 4 -2.84 9.94 -10.56
CA TRP A 4 -1.81 9.02 -11.04
C TRP A 4 -0.49 9.09 -10.23
N ARG A 5 -0.13 10.27 -9.68
CA ARG A 5 1.07 10.44 -8.83
C ARG A 5 0.80 10.27 -7.34
N ILE A 6 -0.45 10.32 -6.88
CA ILE A 6 -0.82 10.30 -5.47
C ILE A 6 -0.63 8.91 -4.86
N ALA A 7 -0.94 7.85 -5.60
CA ALA A 7 -0.73 6.47 -5.16
C ALA A 7 0.76 6.10 -5.05
N VAL A 8 1.62 6.68 -5.91
CA VAL A 8 3.07 6.36 -5.99
C VAL A 8 3.89 7.08 -4.91
N THR A 9 3.42 8.18 -4.33
CA THR A 9 4.20 8.98 -3.35
C THR A 9 4.00 8.54 -1.89
N LEU A 10 3.08 7.63 -1.60
CA LEU A 10 2.84 7.13 -0.24
C LEU A 10 3.69 5.91 0.14
N ALA A 11 4.50 5.38 -0.78
CA ALA A 11 5.18 4.08 -0.63
C ALA A 11 6.71 4.13 -0.74
N LEU A 12 7.38 5.20 -0.32
CA LEU A 12 8.85 5.17 -0.15
C LEU A 12 9.18 4.98 1.32
N ALA A 13 9.16 3.74 1.78
CA ALA A 13 9.72 3.37 3.07
C ALA A 13 11.15 2.84 2.89
N LEU A 14 12.13 3.65 3.27
CA LEU A 14 13.49 3.18 3.48
C LEU A 14 13.47 2.11 4.59
N THR A 15 13.89 0.89 4.26
CA THR A 15 14.18 -0.16 5.26
C THR A 15 15.33 0.28 6.15
N VAL A 16 15.00 0.94 7.25
CA VAL A 16 15.94 1.09 8.36
C VAL A 16 15.87 -0.20 9.19
N LEU A 17 16.88 -1.05 9.01
CA LEU A 17 17.11 -2.20 9.87
C LEU A 17 17.45 -1.69 11.29
N SER A 18 16.42 -1.41 12.08
CA SER A 18 16.57 -1.06 13.48
C SER A 18 16.75 -2.36 14.26
N THR A 19 17.99 -2.69 14.62
CA THR A 19 18.27 -3.71 15.64
C THR A 19 17.64 -3.26 16.94
N VAL A 20 16.47 -3.81 17.26
CA VAL A 20 15.87 -3.64 18.59
C VAL A 20 16.76 -4.36 19.60
N ALA A 21 17.51 -3.59 20.36
CA ALA A 21 18.18 -4.10 21.55
C ALA A 21 17.09 -4.48 22.56
N LEU A 22 16.93 -5.78 22.82
CA LEU A 22 16.10 -6.25 23.94
C LEU A 22 16.66 -5.68 25.24
N ALA A 23 16.06 -4.61 25.72
CA ALA A 23 16.21 -4.17 27.10
C ALA A 23 15.27 -5.03 27.94
N CYS A 24 15.80 -6.07 28.60
CA CYS A 24 15.10 -6.82 29.64
C CYS A 24 14.73 -5.90 30.79
N GLY A 25 13.44 -5.65 31.03
CA GLY A 25 12.97 -4.93 32.19
C GLY A 25 11.60 -4.25 32.11
N GLY A 26 10.71 -4.68 31.22
CA GLY A 26 9.31 -4.24 31.20
C GLY A 26 8.41 -5.41 31.57
N GLY A 27 7.50 -5.26 32.54
CA GLY A 27 6.43 -6.24 32.76
C GLY A 27 5.55 -6.31 31.50
N GLU A 28 5.02 -7.50 31.22
CA GLU A 28 4.02 -7.64 30.15
C GLU A 28 2.87 -6.65 30.42
N GLY A 29 2.48 -5.86 29.40
CA GLY A 29 1.42 -4.89 29.53
C GLY A 29 0.10 -5.52 29.95
N SER A 30 -0.67 -4.81 30.74
CA SER A 30 -1.98 -5.26 31.20
C SER A 30 -2.96 -5.36 30.05
N ALA A 31 -4.14 -5.97 30.30
CA ALA A 31 -5.22 -5.96 29.30
C ALA A 31 -5.73 -4.51 29.03
N GLU A 32 -5.63 -3.65 30.04
CA GLU A 32 -6.00 -2.23 29.94
C GLU A 32 -5.03 -1.47 29.03
N ASP A 33 -3.71 -1.69 29.20
CA ASP A 33 -2.70 -1.06 28.32
C ASP A 33 -2.88 -1.50 26.85
N ARG A 34 -3.18 -2.79 26.60
CA ARG A 34 -3.46 -3.27 25.24
C ARG A 34 -4.71 -2.63 24.64
N GLN A 35 -5.75 -2.43 25.46
CA GLN A 35 -6.97 -1.75 24.99
C GLN A 35 -6.69 -0.27 24.67
N GLU A 36 -5.90 0.43 25.49
CA GLU A 36 -5.50 1.81 25.22
C GLU A 36 -4.72 1.92 23.89
N VAL A 37 -3.83 0.96 23.59
CA VAL A 37 -3.09 0.90 22.32
C VAL A 37 -4.04 0.67 21.15
N GLU A 38 -4.97 -0.30 21.25
CA GLU A 38 -5.96 -0.55 20.21
C GLU A 38 -6.82 0.68 19.96
N ASP A 39 -7.30 1.33 21.01
CA ASP A 39 -8.14 2.54 20.93
C ASP A 39 -7.37 3.70 20.25
N ALA A 40 -6.07 3.85 20.54
CA ALA A 40 -5.23 4.87 19.91
C ALA A 40 -5.07 4.62 18.39
N ILE A 41 -4.82 3.37 17.98
CA ILE A 41 -4.74 3.01 16.56
C ILE A 41 -6.07 3.30 15.87
N ARG A 42 -7.18 2.81 16.43
CA ARG A 42 -8.52 3.00 15.86
C ARG A 42 -8.88 4.48 15.73
N ALA A 43 -8.56 5.29 16.74
CA ALA A 43 -8.81 6.73 16.70
C ALA A 43 -7.99 7.44 15.61
N ALA A 44 -6.72 7.07 15.43
CA ALA A 44 -5.86 7.63 14.38
C ALA A 44 -6.39 7.25 12.99
N ARG A 45 -6.75 5.97 12.78
CA ARG A 45 -7.29 5.48 11.50
C ARG A 45 -8.66 6.09 11.16
N GLU A 46 -9.50 6.30 12.17
CA GLU A 46 -10.80 6.99 11.98
C GLU A 46 -10.61 8.47 11.64
N ALA A 47 -9.67 9.16 12.28
CA ALA A 47 -9.34 10.54 11.94
C ALA A 47 -8.82 10.64 10.50
N PHE A 48 -7.94 9.72 10.07
CA PHE A 48 -7.45 9.61 8.70
C PHE A 48 -8.62 9.46 7.71
N LYS A 49 -9.45 8.44 7.91
CA LYS A 49 -10.62 8.16 7.05
C LYS A 49 -11.54 9.36 6.87
N ASN A 50 -11.72 10.15 7.92
CA ASN A 50 -12.62 11.30 7.93
C ASN A 50 -11.97 12.59 7.41
N GLY A 51 -10.70 12.55 7.01
CA GLY A 51 -9.94 13.74 6.60
C GLY A 51 -9.71 14.74 7.74
N ASP A 52 -9.78 14.29 9.02
CA ASP A 52 -9.43 15.11 10.18
C ASP A 52 -7.91 15.13 10.35
N VAL A 53 -7.27 15.94 9.50
CA VAL A 53 -5.81 16.05 9.39
C VAL A 53 -5.17 16.40 10.73
N ASP A 54 -5.75 17.34 11.47
CA ASP A 54 -5.17 17.78 12.74
C ASP A 54 -5.19 16.67 13.80
N THR A 55 -6.30 15.96 13.94
CA THR A 55 -6.42 14.82 14.86
C THR A 55 -5.53 13.66 14.43
N PHE A 56 -5.51 13.34 13.13
CA PHE A 56 -4.65 12.29 12.59
C PHE A 56 -3.17 12.58 12.86
N LEU A 57 -2.67 13.74 12.46
CA LEU A 57 -1.28 14.11 12.68
C LEU A 57 -0.94 14.23 14.17
N ALA A 58 -1.87 14.64 15.03
CA ALA A 58 -1.65 14.68 16.48
C ALA A 58 -1.46 13.29 17.11
N ALA A 59 -2.05 12.26 16.50
CA ALA A 59 -1.90 10.88 16.93
C ALA A 59 -0.56 10.23 16.53
N LEU A 60 0.24 10.89 15.68
CA LEU A 60 1.55 10.43 15.22
C LEU A 60 2.67 11.21 15.90
N THR A 61 3.84 10.59 16.08
CA THR A 61 5.10 11.29 16.37
C THR A 61 5.64 11.99 15.12
N ASP A 62 6.56 12.94 15.30
CA ASP A 62 7.23 13.57 14.16
C ASP A 62 8.04 12.55 13.35
N LYS A 63 8.62 11.54 14.03
CA LYS A 63 9.33 10.43 13.38
C LYS A 63 8.40 9.59 12.47
N ALA A 64 7.17 9.28 12.93
CA ALA A 64 6.21 8.56 12.12
C ALA A 64 5.76 9.38 10.90
N ILE A 65 5.58 10.69 11.07
CA ILE A 65 5.24 11.61 9.99
C ILE A 65 6.37 11.66 8.95
N GLU A 66 7.60 11.89 9.40
CA GLU A 66 8.77 11.94 8.52
C GLU A 66 8.96 10.61 7.77
N GLY A 67 8.79 9.46 8.46
CA GLY A 67 8.92 8.14 7.84
C GLY A 67 7.81 7.78 6.85
N LYS A 68 6.56 8.25 7.07
CA LYS A 68 5.44 7.90 6.17
C LYS A 68 5.26 8.90 5.03
N PHE A 69 5.56 10.18 5.27
CA PHE A 69 5.25 11.27 4.33
C PHE A 69 6.49 11.99 3.79
N GLU A 70 7.70 11.63 4.25
CA GLU A 70 8.95 12.33 3.92
C GLU A 70 8.87 13.86 4.14
N ALA A 71 8.08 14.29 5.12
CA ALA A 71 7.72 15.67 5.37
C ALA A 71 7.68 15.98 6.85
N THR A 72 7.85 17.25 7.20
CA THR A 72 7.55 17.74 8.54
C THR A 72 6.05 17.75 8.80
N ARG A 73 5.65 17.83 10.08
CA ARG A 73 4.23 17.94 10.47
C ARG A 73 3.52 19.14 9.85
N GLU A 74 4.23 20.27 9.66
CA GLU A 74 3.66 21.46 9.03
C GLU A 74 3.44 21.25 7.54
N GLU A 75 4.40 20.63 6.85
CA GLU A 75 4.28 20.29 5.43
C GLU A 75 3.18 19.23 5.20
N ALA A 76 3.16 18.17 6.02
CA ALA A 76 2.14 17.12 5.91
C ALA A 76 0.70 17.66 6.10
N ARG A 77 0.52 18.72 6.93
CA ARG A 77 -0.79 19.37 7.09
C ARG A 77 -1.31 20.03 5.83
N GLU A 78 -0.42 20.44 4.94
CA GLU A 78 -0.77 21.08 3.66
C GLU A 78 -1.05 20.08 2.53
N PHE A 79 -0.90 18.77 2.78
CA PHE A 79 -1.19 17.74 1.79
C PHE A 79 -2.69 17.65 1.57
N GLU A 80 -3.13 17.97 0.34
CA GLU A 80 -4.54 17.93 -0.05
C GLU A 80 -5.12 16.51 0.10
N GLU A 81 -4.29 15.49 -0.12
CA GLU A 81 -4.63 14.07 -0.04
C GLU A 81 -5.11 13.66 1.36
N LEU A 82 -4.55 14.26 2.41
CA LEU A 82 -4.96 13.98 3.79
C LEU A 82 -6.31 14.61 4.16
N SER A 83 -6.86 15.45 3.30
CA SER A 83 -8.16 16.11 3.48
C SER A 83 -9.20 15.72 2.42
N ASP A 84 -8.83 14.91 1.42
CA ASP A 84 -9.75 14.43 0.37
C ASP A 84 -10.65 13.31 0.90
N VAL A 85 -11.76 13.71 1.52
CA VAL A 85 -12.72 12.78 2.15
C VAL A 85 -13.30 11.78 1.14
N GLU A 86 -13.41 12.13 -0.15
CA GLU A 86 -13.92 11.22 -1.17
C GLU A 86 -12.97 10.04 -1.36
N VAL A 87 -11.67 10.31 -1.49
CA VAL A 87 -10.62 9.29 -1.59
C VAL A 87 -10.48 8.54 -0.26
N LEU A 88 -10.36 9.26 0.86
CA LEU A 88 -10.14 8.67 2.18
C LEU A 88 -11.33 7.83 2.69
N SER A 89 -12.55 8.06 2.17
CA SER A 89 -13.73 7.24 2.50
C SER A 89 -13.58 5.78 2.06
N GLN A 90 -12.67 5.49 1.14
CA GLN A 90 -12.34 4.13 0.69
C GLN A 90 -11.44 3.38 1.68
N PHE A 91 -10.87 4.08 2.66
CA PHE A 91 -10.08 3.47 3.72
C PHE A 91 -10.97 2.75 4.74
N GLU A 92 -10.59 1.53 5.12
CA GLU A 92 -11.26 0.74 6.14
C GLU A 92 -10.24 0.03 7.03
N LEU A 93 -10.26 0.30 8.34
CA LEU A 93 -9.54 -0.52 9.31
C LEU A 93 -10.37 -1.78 9.59
N ARG A 94 -9.83 -2.95 9.23
CA ARG A 94 -10.51 -4.25 9.37
C ARG A 94 -10.18 -4.94 10.66
N GLU A 95 -8.93 -4.97 11.03
CA GLU A 95 -8.46 -5.69 12.21
C GLU A 95 -7.31 -4.95 12.88
N VAL A 96 -7.23 -5.03 14.21
CA VAL A 96 -6.04 -4.74 15.00
C VAL A 96 -5.75 -5.97 15.84
N SER A 97 -4.54 -6.51 15.75
CA SER A 97 -4.15 -7.77 16.38
C SER A 97 -2.70 -7.73 16.86
N ASN A 98 -2.23 -8.82 17.48
CA ASN A 98 -0.84 -9.00 17.92
C ASN A 98 -0.29 -7.83 18.75
N ILE A 99 -1.15 -7.27 19.65
CA ILE A 99 -0.78 -6.13 20.48
C ILE A 99 0.16 -6.58 21.58
N GLU A 100 1.39 -6.09 21.54
CA GLU A 100 2.41 -6.30 22.57
C GLU A 100 2.76 -4.95 23.22
N VAL A 101 2.73 -4.88 24.54
CA VAL A 101 3.06 -3.67 25.30
C VAL A 101 4.20 -3.94 26.23
N SER A 102 5.20 -3.07 26.24
CA SER A 102 6.38 -3.15 27.12
C SER A 102 6.73 -1.76 27.66
N GLY A 103 6.26 -1.46 28.86
CA GLY A 103 6.40 -0.14 29.49
C GLY A 103 5.74 0.93 28.65
N ASP A 104 6.50 1.93 28.20
CA ASP A 104 6.02 3.05 27.40
C ASP A 104 6.12 2.81 25.87
N THR A 105 6.32 1.57 25.44
CA THR A 105 6.37 1.18 24.03
C THR A 105 5.37 0.07 23.73
N ALA A 106 4.84 0.06 22.53
CA ALA A 106 3.96 -1.01 22.05
C ALA A 106 4.18 -1.28 20.57
N THR A 107 3.80 -2.48 20.16
CA THR A 107 3.61 -2.87 18.76
C THR A 107 2.26 -3.50 18.59
N ALA A 108 1.67 -3.35 17.42
CA ALA A 108 0.45 -4.01 16.99
C ALA A 108 0.54 -4.31 15.50
N GLU A 109 -0.32 -5.17 15.02
CA GLU A 109 -0.51 -5.36 13.58
C GLU A 109 -1.93 -4.95 13.24
N ASP A 110 -2.09 -4.17 12.16
CA ASP A 110 -3.40 -3.89 11.62
C ASP A 110 -3.55 -4.41 10.19
N VAL A 111 -4.78 -4.75 9.83
CA VAL A 111 -5.21 -5.05 8.47
C VAL A 111 -6.12 -3.93 8.04
N ILE A 112 -5.75 -3.28 6.99
CA ILE A 112 -6.50 -2.18 6.40
C ILE A 112 -6.93 -2.54 4.98
N ALA A 113 -7.95 -1.87 4.48
CA ALA A 113 -8.30 -1.89 3.08
C ALA A 113 -8.30 -0.46 2.55
N PHE A 114 -7.74 -0.26 1.37
CA PHE A 114 -7.91 0.95 0.60
C PHE A 114 -8.56 0.58 -0.74
N GLY A 115 -9.77 1.07 -0.95
CA GLY A 115 -10.59 0.57 -2.05
C GLY A 115 -10.82 -0.94 -1.94
N LYS A 116 -10.35 -1.68 -2.95
CA LYS A 116 -10.46 -3.15 -3.00
C LYS A 116 -9.21 -3.88 -2.49
N VAL A 117 -8.10 -3.19 -2.25
CA VAL A 117 -6.81 -3.80 -1.85
C VAL A 117 -6.73 -3.96 -0.34
N LEU A 118 -6.24 -5.12 0.09
CA LEU A 118 -5.87 -5.38 1.49
C LEU A 118 -4.39 -5.07 1.69
N GLU A 119 -4.09 -4.39 2.77
CA GLU A 119 -2.76 -4.13 3.27
C GLU A 119 -2.66 -4.59 4.72
N ARG A 120 -1.45 -4.92 5.16
CA ARG A 120 -1.16 -5.29 6.55
C ARG A 120 0.07 -4.55 7.00
N GLU A 121 -0.03 -3.86 8.10
CA GLU A 121 1.07 -3.09 8.66
C GLU A 121 1.36 -3.53 10.10
N ARG A 122 2.63 -3.42 10.49
CA ARG A 122 3.03 -3.37 11.90
C ARG A 122 3.12 -1.92 12.31
N VAL A 123 2.38 -1.57 13.35
CA VAL A 123 2.34 -0.25 13.93
C VAL A 123 3.16 -0.24 15.22
N SER A 124 4.17 0.60 15.32
CA SER A 124 4.91 0.85 16.56
C SER A 124 4.36 2.09 17.25
N LEU A 125 4.23 2.04 18.58
CA LEU A 125 3.71 3.15 19.38
C LEU A 125 4.64 3.46 20.56
N ILE A 126 4.60 4.73 20.98
CA ILE A 126 5.24 5.18 22.22
C ILE A 126 4.21 5.96 23.06
N LYS A 127 4.38 5.90 24.39
CA LYS A 127 3.54 6.64 25.33
C LYS A 127 4.20 7.99 25.65
N GLU A 128 3.60 9.09 25.22
CA GLU A 128 4.02 10.44 25.57
C GLU A 128 3.11 10.99 26.67
N GLY A 129 3.63 11.03 27.92
CA GLY A 129 2.80 11.28 29.08
C GLY A 129 1.80 10.15 29.31
N ASP A 130 0.49 10.43 29.20
CA ASP A 130 -0.58 9.43 29.34
C ASP A 130 -1.21 9.06 27.98
N VAL A 131 -0.61 9.45 26.86
CA VAL A 131 -1.20 9.26 25.51
C VAL A 131 -0.29 8.39 24.65
N TRP A 132 -0.87 7.32 24.08
CA TRP A 132 -0.20 6.53 23.06
C TRP A 132 -0.19 7.26 21.72
N LYS A 133 0.98 7.30 21.08
CA LYS A 133 1.15 7.83 19.73
C LYS A 133 1.82 6.82 18.82
N ILE A 134 1.41 6.79 17.59
CA ILE A 134 2.06 5.99 16.54
C ILE A 134 3.43 6.59 16.25
N ASP A 135 4.48 5.76 16.33
CA ASP A 135 5.89 6.12 16.16
C ASP A 135 6.49 5.57 14.86
N GLY A 136 5.77 4.69 14.17
CA GLY A 136 6.19 4.17 12.88
C GLY A 136 5.26 3.12 12.33
N PHE A 137 5.42 2.87 11.03
CA PHE A 137 4.72 1.87 10.26
C PHE A 137 5.75 0.98 9.55
N GLU A 138 5.43 -0.30 9.41
CA GLU A 138 6.22 -1.29 8.67
C GLU A 138 5.24 -2.19 7.91
N ASP A 139 5.34 -2.20 6.58
CA ASP A 139 4.47 -3.04 5.76
C ASP A 139 4.79 -4.51 5.96
N LEU A 140 3.75 -5.32 6.05
CA LEU A 140 3.82 -6.76 6.25
C LEU A 140 3.19 -7.50 5.07
N PRO A 141 3.70 -8.69 4.72
CA PRO A 141 3.06 -9.51 3.71
C PRO A 141 1.60 -9.82 4.07
N VAL A 142 0.69 -9.59 3.14
CA VAL A 142 -0.72 -9.95 3.29
C VAL A 142 -0.88 -11.45 3.06
N GLU A 143 -1.58 -12.12 3.98
CA GLU A 143 -1.92 -13.53 3.82
C GLU A 143 -3.07 -13.69 2.84
N ILE A 144 -2.94 -14.66 1.91
CA ILE A 144 -4.00 -14.96 0.95
C ILE A 144 -5.09 -15.79 1.65
N PRO A 145 -6.34 -15.30 1.72
CA PRO A 145 -7.42 -16.01 2.39
C PRO A 145 -7.72 -17.37 1.74
N GLY A 146 -8.16 -18.33 2.55
CA GLY A 146 -8.56 -19.63 2.04
C GLY A 146 -9.72 -19.53 1.03
N GLY A 147 -9.60 -20.21 -0.11
CA GLY A 147 -10.60 -20.21 -1.18
C GLY A 147 -10.45 -19.11 -2.21
N VAL A 148 -9.45 -18.23 -2.06
CA VAL A 148 -9.02 -17.29 -3.11
C VAL A 148 -8.03 -18.03 -4.02
N ALA A 149 -8.23 -17.95 -5.34
CA ALA A 149 -7.28 -18.51 -6.31
C ALA A 149 -6.05 -17.61 -6.43
N THR A 150 -4.88 -18.18 -6.69
CA THR A 150 -3.66 -17.42 -6.91
C THR A 150 -3.31 -17.36 -8.38
N VAL A 151 -2.86 -16.20 -8.83
CA VAL A 151 -2.27 -15.97 -10.15
C VAL A 151 -0.81 -15.62 -9.94
N ASP A 152 0.08 -16.52 -10.31
CA ASP A 152 1.52 -16.28 -10.23
C ASP A 152 1.94 -15.31 -11.33
N VAL A 153 2.61 -14.21 -10.95
CA VAL A 153 3.13 -13.18 -11.86
C VAL A 153 4.65 -13.15 -11.76
N GLU A 154 5.32 -13.46 -12.85
CA GLU A 154 6.77 -13.31 -12.96
C GLU A 154 7.11 -11.92 -13.50
N ALA A 155 7.77 -11.07 -12.69
CA ALA A 155 8.28 -9.78 -13.12
C ALA A 155 9.72 -9.93 -13.61
N ASN A 156 9.96 -9.53 -14.85
CA ASN A 156 11.29 -9.47 -15.47
C ASN A 156 11.45 -8.09 -16.09
N GLU A 157 12.71 -7.72 -16.48
CA GLU A 157 12.92 -6.47 -17.16
C GLU A 157 12.05 -6.37 -18.40
N PHE A 158 11.14 -5.46 -18.25
CA PHE A 158 10.10 -4.86 -19.03
C PHE A 158 9.01 -5.86 -19.46
N ALA A 159 8.72 -6.87 -18.61
CA ALA A 159 7.62 -7.78 -18.88
C ALA A 159 7.01 -8.40 -17.62
N PHE A 160 5.69 -8.52 -17.58
CA PHE A 160 4.96 -9.41 -16.68
C PHE A 160 4.61 -10.70 -17.38
N GLY A 161 5.01 -11.84 -16.80
CA GLY A 161 4.65 -13.17 -17.26
C GLY A 161 3.63 -13.80 -16.31
N PHE A 162 2.47 -14.21 -16.82
CA PHE A 162 1.46 -14.98 -16.08
C PHE A 162 0.62 -15.80 -17.04
N ASN A 163 -0.14 -16.77 -16.50
CA ASN A 163 -1.06 -17.56 -17.30
C ASN A 163 -2.49 -16.97 -17.19
N PRO A 164 -3.06 -16.36 -18.24
CA PRO A 164 -4.39 -15.77 -18.18
C PRO A 164 -5.51 -16.79 -17.94
N ASN A 165 -5.26 -18.09 -18.16
CA ASN A 165 -6.24 -19.14 -17.85
C ASN A 165 -6.40 -19.40 -16.35
N ASP A 166 -5.51 -18.88 -15.50
CA ASP A 166 -5.64 -18.96 -14.06
C ASP A 166 -6.66 -17.94 -13.53
N ILE A 167 -7.09 -16.99 -14.40
CA ILE A 167 -8.14 -16.02 -14.12
C ILE A 167 -9.50 -16.58 -14.55
N GLU A 168 -10.06 -17.49 -13.75
CA GLU A 168 -11.37 -18.10 -14.03
C GLU A 168 -12.55 -17.19 -13.64
N ASN A 169 -12.34 -16.37 -12.64
CA ASN A 169 -13.31 -15.40 -12.10
C ASN A 169 -12.56 -14.34 -11.28
N GLY A 170 -13.25 -13.32 -10.78
CA GLY A 170 -12.60 -12.22 -10.05
C GLY A 170 -12.08 -12.56 -8.65
N ASN A 171 -12.34 -13.76 -8.10
CA ASN A 171 -11.90 -14.15 -6.76
C ASN A 171 -10.45 -14.67 -6.77
N ILE A 172 -9.52 -13.77 -7.03
CA ILE A 172 -8.09 -14.03 -7.22
C ILE A 172 -7.23 -13.16 -6.31
N ALA A 173 -5.98 -13.60 -6.11
CA ALA A 173 -4.89 -12.78 -5.58
C ALA A 173 -3.69 -12.95 -6.52
N PHE A 174 -2.94 -11.88 -6.76
CA PHE A 174 -1.70 -11.97 -7.52
C PHE A 174 -0.53 -12.22 -6.58
N VAL A 175 0.35 -13.16 -6.95
CA VAL A 175 1.61 -13.43 -6.27
C VAL A 175 2.73 -13.02 -7.24
N MET A 176 3.23 -11.81 -7.07
CA MET A 176 4.32 -11.32 -7.91
C MET A 176 5.65 -11.78 -7.36
N LYS A 177 6.50 -12.34 -8.23
CA LYS A 177 7.88 -12.67 -7.95
C LYS A 177 8.80 -11.91 -8.90
N ASN A 178 9.73 -11.15 -8.34
CA ASN A 178 10.75 -10.47 -9.14
C ASN A 178 11.85 -11.45 -9.52
N LEU A 179 11.91 -11.81 -10.80
CA LEU A 179 12.96 -12.65 -11.42
C LEU A 179 13.99 -11.83 -12.18
N GLY A 180 13.81 -10.50 -12.23
CA GLY A 180 14.66 -9.56 -12.91
C GLY A 180 15.90 -9.17 -12.11
N LYS A 181 16.51 -8.05 -12.50
CA LYS A 181 17.70 -7.45 -11.88
C LYS A 181 17.44 -6.06 -11.31
N GLN A 182 16.31 -5.48 -11.67
CA GLN A 182 15.84 -4.18 -11.19
C GLN A 182 14.66 -4.39 -10.26
N PRO A 183 14.35 -3.44 -9.37
CA PRO A 183 13.11 -3.45 -8.63
C PRO A 183 11.90 -3.37 -9.57
N HIS A 184 10.78 -3.94 -9.17
CA HIS A 184 9.53 -3.88 -9.92
C HIS A 184 8.35 -3.64 -8.98
N MET A 185 7.31 -2.98 -9.50
CA MET A 185 6.00 -2.86 -8.87
C MET A 185 4.91 -3.34 -9.83
N LEU A 186 3.71 -3.55 -9.32
CA LEU A 186 2.55 -3.92 -10.10
C LEU A 186 1.38 -3.03 -9.69
N VAL A 187 0.97 -2.13 -10.56
CA VAL A 187 -0.24 -1.32 -10.37
C VAL A 187 -1.31 -1.78 -11.34
N LEU A 188 -2.52 -2.00 -10.82
CA LEU A 188 -3.64 -2.56 -11.55
C LEU A 188 -4.69 -1.49 -11.84
N PHE A 189 -5.05 -1.36 -13.11
CA PHE A 189 -6.13 -0.49 -13.57
C PHE A 189 -7.24 -1.30 -14.24
N ARG A 190 -8.47 -0.88 -14.05
CA ARG A 190 -9.59 -1.28 -14.88
C ARG A 190 -9.69 -0.33 -16.06
N VAL A 191 -9.88 -0.89 -17.25
CA VAL A 191 -9.87 -0.14 -18.51
C VAL A 191 -11.06 -0.51 -19.37
N THR A 192 -11.44 0.40 -20.28
CA THR A 192 -12.48 0.13 -21.30
C THR A 192 -11.98 -0.92 -22.31
N GLU A 193 -12.90 -1.51 -23.07
CA GLU A 193 -12.55 -2.43 -24.15
C GLU A 193 -11.72 -1.76 -25.27
N GLU A 194 -11.91 -0.44 -25.47
CA GLU A 194 -11.21 0.37 -26.47
C GLU A 194 -9.86 0.88 -26.01
N PHE A 195 -9.48 0.70 -24.73
CA PHE A 195 -8.21 1.17 -24.21
C PHE A 195 -7.03 0.63 -25.02
N ASP A 196 -6.14 1.51 -25.45
CA ASP A 196 -4.91 1.20 -26.17
C ASP A 196 -3.71 1.80 -25.46
N ILE A 197 -2.78 0.95 -25.01
CA ILE A 197 -1.59 1.36 -24.27
C ILE A 197 -0.66 2.25 -25.14
N GLU A 198 -0.56 1.99 -26.44
CA GLU A 198 0.27 2.77 -27.34
C GLU A 198 -0.25 4.20 -27.54
N GLU A 199 -1.58 4.36 -27.50
CA GLU A 199 -2.23 5.69 -27.49
C GLU A 199 -2.05 6.36 -26.12
N ALA A 200 -2.19 5.61 -25.04
CA ALA A 200 -2.00 6.10 -23.67
C ALA A 200 -0.56 6.63 -23.44
N LEU A 201 0.45 5.97 -24.00
CA LEU A 201 1.85 6.43 -23.96
C LEU A 201 2.10 7.76 -24.72
N GLN A 202 1.19 8.17 -25.58
CA GLN A 202 1.27 9.44 -26.32
C GLN A 202 0.51 10.57 -25.64
N THR A 203 -0.20 10.30 -24.55
CA THR A 203 -0.95 11.31 -23.80
C THR A 203 0.02 12.35 -23.21
N PRO A 204 -0.23 13.65 -23.43
CA PRO A 204 0.64 14.68 -22.89
C PRO A 204 0.78 14.61 -21.38
N GLU A 205 1.95 15.00 -20.89
CA GLU A 205 2.18 15.05 -19.44
C GLU A 205 1.17 16.00 -18.77
N GLY A 206 0.42 15.50 -17.78
CA GLY A 206 -0.62 16.23 -17.06
C GLY A 206 -2.06 15.92 -17.52
N GLU A 207 -2.22 15.12 -18.57
CA GLU A 207 -3.53 14.65 -19.03
C GLU A 207 -3.72 13.17 -18.64
N GLU A 208 -4.97 12.76 -18.41
CA GLU A 208 -5.30 11.35 -18.18
C GLU A 208 -5.50 10.63 -19.53
N PRO A 209 -4.90 9.43 -19.71
CA PRO A 209 -5.15 8.62 -20.89
C PRO A 209 -6.63 8.24 -21.01
N GLU A 210 -7.17 8.29 -22.23
CA GLU A 210 -8.53 7.83 -22.48
C GLU A 210 -8.67 6.33 -22.21
N GLY A 211 -9.82 5.93 -21.65
CA GLY A 211 -10.16 4.54 -21.42
C GLY A 211 -9.67 3.94 -20.09
N ILE A 212 -9.00 4.69 -19.25
CA ILE A 212 -8.81 4.29 -17.84
C ILE A 212 -10.10 4.58 -17.08
N GLU A 213 -10.70 3.55 -16.47
CA GLU A 213 -11.93 3.66 -15.68
C GLU A 213 -11.63 3.85 -14.20
N GLU A 214 -10.68 3.09 -13.65
CA GLU A 214 -10.39 3.07 -12.22
C GLU A 214 -8.98 2.52 -11.96
N GLN A 215 -8.23 3.12 -11.04
CA GLN A 215 -7.09 2.47 -10.42
C GLN A 215 -7.59 1.58 -9.29
N ILE A 216 -7.35 0.27 -9.41
CA ILE A 216 -7.79 -0.71 -8.41
C ILE A 216 -6.86 -0.72 -7.20
N GLY A 217 -5.57 -0.44 -7.41
CA GLY A 217 -4.46 -0.50 -6.46
C GLY A 217 -3.35 -1.41 -6.96
N GLY A 218 -2.42 -1.80 -6.09
CA GLY A 218 -1.27 -2.58 -6.55
C GLY A 218 -0.34 -3.06 -5.44
N ILE A 219 0.76 -3.63 -5.87
CA ILE A 219 2.00 -3.78 -5.12
C ILE A 219 2.80 -2.51 -5.45
N GLU A 220 2.61 -1.47 -4.65
CA GLU A 220 3.14 -0.14 -4.93
C GLU A 220 4.56 0.05 -4.37
N GLU A 221 4.98 -0.79 -3.43
CA GLU A 221 6.36 -0.87 -3.01
C GLU A 221 7.21 -1.60 -4.04
N GLU A 222 8.45 -1.14 -4.18
CA GLU A 222 9.42 -1.79 -5.05
C GLU A 222 9.80 -3.16 -4.51
N VAL A 223 9.46 -4.21 -5.24
CA VAL A 223 9.87 -5.58 -4.94
C VAL A 223 11.26 -5.81 -5.50
N GLU A 224 12.22 -6.03 -4.59
CA GLU A 224 13.63 -6.22 -4.95
C GLU A 224 13.87 -7.55 -5.72
N PRO A 225 14.97 -7.64 -6.49
CA PRO A 225 15.35 -8.86 -7.21
C PRO A 225 15.40 -10.10 -6.31
N GLY A 226 14.59 -11.10 -6.64
CA GLY A 226 14.49 -12.37 -5.90
C GLY A 226 13.39 -12.41 -4.85
N ASP A 227 12.82 -11.28 -4.48
CA ASP A 227 11.72 -11.17 -3.52
C ASP A 227 10.36 -11.38 -4.18
N SER A 228 9.32 -11.44 -3.35
CA SER A 228 7.93 -11.65 -3.77
C SER A 228 6.98 -10.81 -2.92
N ALA A 229 5.88 -10.36 -3.52
CA ALA A 229 4.80 -9.68 -2.83
C ALA A 229 3.44 -10.18 -3.30
N ASN A 230 2.42 -10.02 -2.45
CA ASN A 230 1.05 -10.44 -2.73
C ASN A 230 0.15 -9.21 -2.89
N LEU A 231 -0.66 -9.20 -3.96
CA LEU A 231 -1.79 -8.29 -4.11
C LEU A 231 -3.07 -9.05 -3.80
N VAL A 232 -3.69 -8.73 -2.69
CA VAL A 232 -4.88 -9.40 -2.18
C VAL A 232 -6.04 -8.42 -2.13
N PHE A 233 -7.23 -8.88 -2.52
CA PHE A 233 -8.41 -8.03 -2.58
C PHE A 233 -9.41 -8.36 -1.47
N THR A 234 -10.23 -7.38 -1.11
CA THR A 234 -11.32 -7.52 -0.13
C THR A 234 -12.47 -8.42 -0.60
N GLY A 235 -12.51 -8.70 -1.91
CA GLY A 235 -13.52 -9.50 -2.59
C GLY A 235 -13.17 -9.68 -4.05
N PRO A 236 -14.02 -10.35 -4.84
CA PRO A 236 -13.77 -10.56 -6.26
C PRO A 236 -13.62 -9.25 -7.04
N LEU A 237 -12.73 -9.25 -8.03
CA LEU A 237 -12.71 -8.22 -9.06
C LEU A 237 -13.97 -8.31 -9.91
N ASP A 238 -14.47 -7.16 -10.35
CA ASP A 238 -15.62 -7.11 -11.24
C ASP A 238 -15.25 -7.62 -12.64
N SER A 239 -16.24 -8.11 -13.40
CA SER A 239 -16.01 -8.47 -14.80
C SER A 239 -15.55 -7.26 -15.61
N GLY A 240 -14.58 -7.46 -16.50
CA GLY A 240 -14.04 -6.38 -17.33
C GLY A 240 -12.58 -6.60 -17.69
N ARG A 241 -12.04 -5.64 -18.44
CA ARG A 241 -10.64 -5.64 -18.88
C ARG A 241 -9.79 -4.88 -17.87
N TYR A 242 -8.61 -5.40 -17.60
CA TYR A 242 -7.63 -4.85 -16.66
C TYR A 242 -6.25 -4.78 -17.30
N ILE A 243 -5.43 -3.83 -16.88
CA ILE A 243 -4.02 -3.74 -17.25
C ILE A 243 -3.15 -3.59 -16.00
N MET A 244 -2.03 -4.31 -15.99
CA MET A 244 -0.95 -4.18 -15.01
C MET A 244 0.14 -3.28 -15.59
N LEU A 245 0.65 -2.33 -14.82
CA LEU A 245 1.74 -1.42 -15.21
C LEU A 245 2.83 -1.41 -14.13
N CYS A 246 4.10 -1.25 -14.55
CA CYS A 246 5.23 -1.02 -13.64
C CYS A 246 5.78 0.41 -13.84
N PHE A 247 5.70 1.24 -12.78
CA PHE A 247 6.12 2.65 -12.80
C PHE A 247 7.55 2.88 -12.29
N VAL A 248 8.31 1.81 -12.02
CA VAL A 248 9.73 1.96 -11.66
C VAL A 248 10.48 2.58 -12.82
N ALA A 249 11.34 3.56 -12.54
CA ALA A 249 12.16 4.19 -13.57
C ALA A 249 13.41 3.35 -13.86
N ASP A 250 13.63 3.02 -15.13
CA ASP A 250 14.86 2.37 -15.56
C ASP A 250 16.08 3.30 -15.38
N PRO A 251 17.11 2.90 -14.63
CA PRO A 251 18.25 3.74 -14.32
C PRO A 251 19.13 4.11 -15.54
N GLU A 252 19.00 3.36 -16.65
CA GLU A 252 19.80 3.63 -17.86
C GLU A 252 19.12 4.65 -18.78
N SER A 253 17.81 4.56 -18.95
CA SER A 253 17.04 5.43 -19.86
C SER A 253 16.29 6.55 -19.17
N GLY A 254 16.00 6.42 -17.86
CA GLY A 254 15.16 7.31 -17.09
C GLY A 254 13.67 7.20 -17.43
N LYS A 255 13.27 6.23 -18.26
CA LYS A 255 11.89 5.94 -18.60
C LYS A 255 11.30 4.97 -17.58
N GLU A 256 9.99 5.08 -17.36
CA GLU A 256 9.28 4.12 -16.55
C GLU A 256 9.20 2.75 -17.27
N HIS A 257 9.21 1.65 -16.51
CA HIS A 257 9.27 0.30 -17.09
C HIS A 257 8.06 0.01 -18.00
N PHE A 258 6.87 0.57 -17.70
CA PHE A 258 5.72 0.39 -18.59
C PHE A 258 5.93 1.05 -19.96
N GLU A 259 6.67 2.16 -20.07
CA GLU A 259 7.05 2.77 -21.35
C GLU A 259 8.04 1.91 -22.15
N LEU A 260 8.77 1.02 -21.47
CA LEU A 260 9.69 0.06 -22.07
C LEU A 260 9.03 -1.29 -22.38
N GLY A 261 7.73 -1.41 -22.13
CA GLY A 261 6.93 -2.60 -22.42
C GLY A 261 6.48 -3.42 -21.21
N MET A 262 6.80 -2.99 -19.97
CA MET A 262 6.37 -3.72 -18.77
C MET A 262 4.92 -3.43 -18.41
N HIS A 263 4.05 -3.96 -19.24
CA HIS A 263 2.61 -3.96 -19.04
C HIS A 263 2.01 -5.30 -19.48
N ALA A 264 0.86 -5.66 -18.95
CA ALA A 264 0.12 -6.84 -19.37
C ALA A 264 -1.37 -6.66 -19.08
N ASP A 265 -2.21 -7.09 -20.01
CA ASP A 265 -3.65 -7.02 -19.85
C ASP A 265 -4.30 -8.40 -19.71
N PHE A 266 -5.45 -8.42 -19.06
CA PHE A 266 -6.27 -9.60 -18.88
C PHE A 266 -7.74 -9.22 -18.75
N THR A 267 -8.62 -10.21 -18.86
CA THR A 267 -10.06 -10.03 -18.69
C THR A 267 -10.57 -10.92 -17.56
N VAL A 268 -11.34 -10.32 -16.65
CA VAL A 268 -12.16 -11.04 -15.68
C VAL A 268 -13.52 -11.32 -16.34
N PRO A 269 -13.95 -12.60 -16.46
CA PRO A 269 -15.18 -12.97 -17.16
C PRO A 269 -16.48 -12.58 -16.46
#